data_4dc0240f2586a09e8d9a99e6e9dc9c4e
#
_entry.id   4dc0240f2586a09e8d9a99e6e9dc9c4e
#
_cell.length_a   1.000
_cell.length_b   1.000
_cell.length_c   1.000
_cell.angle_alpha   90.00
_cell.angle_beta   90.00
_cell.angle_gamma   90.00
#
_symmetry.space_group_name_H-M   'P 1'
#
loop_
_entity.id
_entity.type
_entity.pdbx_description
1 polymer ?
#
loop_
_entity_poly.entity_id
_entity_poly.type
_entity_poly.pdbx_seq_one_letter_code
_entity_poly.pdbx_strand_id
1 'polypeptide(L)'
;FAEDNHGVTSADVDALYKFAKFEYECGDYENASEHLGAVQLLSADNERCESALWGKFAADILLRNWGGALDDMNRLRDALESNASTSNLVKMKQRAWLLHYALFVFFNHPNGRNLIIDVLFQERYMQAVQQEAPHLLRYLAVAIVANKKRRNMLKDLVKIIQSDVYDDPALDFVVAAFVDYDFSKTQEMLKKCDAMIEKDFFLIGCKDAFDENARQYVIENYCKVNKRIDIANLAQMLGMPAADVEATIATLIRGSKLNARIDSEAGFVHVHVEKKSVNEQIIEKTKALLSKTTALTQAVLANTQAQAY
;
A
#
# COMPACT_ATOMS: atom_id res chain seq x y z
N PHE A 1 10.57 -40.28 -3.80
CA PHE A 1 10.00 -40.50 -5.15
C PHE A 1 11.05 -40.19 -6.23
N ALA A 2 11.77 -39.05 -6.19
CA ALA A 2 12.82 -38.71 -7.14
C ALA A 2 14.06 -39.59 -7.00
N GLU A 3 14.44 -39.93 -5.78
CA GLU A 3 15.54 -40.85 -5.45
C GLU A 3 15.23 -42.26 -5.88
N ASP A 4 14.01 -42.77 -5.59
CA ASP A 4 13.59 -44.12 -5.87
C ASP A 4 13.35 -44.40 -7.36
N ASN A 5 12.82 -43.40 -8.10
CA ASN A 5 12.41 -43.62 -9.50
C ASN A 5 13.44 -43.06 -10.52
N HIS A 6 14.25 -42.07 -10.14
CA HIS A 6 15.14 -41.40 -11.09
C HIS A 6 16.62 -41.32 -10.61
N GLY A 7 16.93 -41.87 -9.44
CA GLY A 7 18.27 -41.94 -8.90
C GLY A 7 18.87 -40.53 -8.59
N VAL A 8 18.03 -39.50 -8.42
CA VAL A 8 18.46 -38.13 -8.10
C VAL A 8 18.87 -38.08 -6.64
N THR A 9 20.13 -37.85 -6.38
CA THR A 9 20.68 -37.75 -5.02
C THR A 9 20.68 -36.31 -4.50
N SER A 10 20.80 -36.14 -3.17
CA SER A 10 20.96 -34.79 -2.58
C SER A 10 22.18 -34.04 -3.12
N ALA A 11 23.25 -34.78 -3.52
CA ALA A 11 24.43 -34.19 -4.14
C ALA A 11 24.15 -33.63 -5.53
N ASP A 12 23.26 -34.25 -6.30
CA ASP A 12 22.84 -33.75 -7.63
C ASP A 12 22.03 -32.47 -7.50
N VAL A 13 21.15 -32.38 -6.47
CA VAL A 13 20.40 -31.16 -6.16
C VAL A 13 21.34 -30.02 -5.73
N ASP A 14 22.41 -30.33 -4.98
CA ASP A 14 23.46 -29.36 -4.63
C ASP A 14 24.22 -28.86 -5.85
N ALA A 15 24.56 -29.77 -6.76
CA ALA A 15 25.23 -29.41 -7.99
C ALA A 15 24.35 -28.52 -8.88
N LEU A 16 23.06 -28.85 -8.98
CA LEU A 16 22.06 -28.04 -9.73
C LEU A 16 21.91 -26.65 -9.13
N TYR A 17 21.83 -26.53 -7.79
CA TYR A 17 21.76 -25.24 -7.12
C TYR A 17 23.01 -24.38 -7.38
N LYS A 18 24.19 -24.96 -7.31
CA LYS A 18 25.45 -24.26 -7.61
C LYS A 18 25.52 -23.82 -9.08
N PHE A 19 25.02 -24.67 -9.99
CA PHE A 19 24.97 -24.36 -11.40
C PHE A 19 23.98 -23.22 -11.68
N ALA A 20 22.79 -23.26 -11.13
CA ALA A 20 21.81 -22.18 -11.23
C ALA A 20 22.33 -20.84 -10.66
N LYS A 21 23.09 -20.90 -9.56
CA LYS A 21 23.74 -19.71 -9.01
C LYS A 21 24.80 -19.16 -9.96
N PHE A 22 25.58 -20.02 -10.58
CA PHE A 22 26.56 -19.62 -11.60
C PHE A 22 25.90 -18.96 -12.80
N GLU A 23 24.80 -19.52 -13.32
CA GLU A 23 24.03 -18.92 -14.42
C GLU A 23 23.50 -17.53 -14.05
N TYR A 24 22.98 -17.39 -12.82
CA TYR A 24 22.54 -16.09 -12.30
C TYR A 24 23.67 -15.06 -12.27
N GLU A 25 24.87 -15.48 -11.80
CA GLU A 25 26.07 -14.64 -11.76
C GLU A 25 26.60 -14.28 -13.18
N CYS A 26 26.38 -15.16 -14.16
CA CYS A 26 26.71 -14.92 -15.57
C CYS A 26 25.68 -14.02 -16.28
N GLY A 27 24.52 -13.77 -15.68
CA GLY A 27 23.45 -12.95 -16.25
C GLY A 27 22.42 -13.73 -17.09
N ASP A 28 22.47 -15.05 -17.08
CA ASP A 28 21.46 -15.91 -17.70
C ASP A 28 20.32 -16.17 -16.71
N TYR A 29 19.46 -15.17 -16.56
CA TYR A 29 18.39 -15.19 -15.56
C TYR A 29 17.24 -16.14 -15.93
N GLU A 30 17.04 -16.41 -17.22
CA GLU A 30 15.98 -17.29 -17.71
C GLU A 30 16.26 -18.74 -17.28
N ASN A 31 17.44 -19.27 -17.65
CA ASN A 31 17.84 -20.61 -17.24
C ASN A 31 18.03 -20.72 -15.72
N ALA A 32 18.58 -19.70 -15.09
CA ALA A 32 18.70 -19.65 -13.62
C ALA A 32 17.33 -19.76 -12.92
N SER A 33 16.29 -19.05 -13.38
CA SER A 33 14.92 -19.13 -12.82
C SER A 33 14.34 -20.54 -12.97
N GLU A 34 14.51 -21.18 -14.13
CA GLU A 34 14.02 -22.56 -14.36
C GLU A 34 14.75 -23.57 -13.46
N HIS A 35 16.07 -23.53 -13.40
CA HIS A 35 16.86 -24.43 -12.57
C HIS A 35 16.60 -24.22 -11.06
N LEU A 36 16.45 -22.98 -10.60
CA LEU A 36 16.06 -22.69 -9.21
C LEU A 36 14.65 -23.20 -8.89
N GLY A 37 13.73 -23.13 -9.86
CA GLY A 37 12.41 -23.74 -9.74
C GLY A 37 12.47 -25.27 -9.60
N ALA A 38 13.35 -25.93 -10.36
CA ALA A 38 13.60 -27.37 -10.23
C ALA A 38 14.21 -27.72 -8.86
N VAL A 39 15.15 -26.93 -8.34
CA VAL A 39 15.73 -27.13 -7.01
C VAL A 39 14.66 -27.07 -5.91
N GLN A 40 13.70 -26.16 -6.00
CA GLN A 40 12.59 -26.07 -5.04
C GLN A 40 11.72 -27.34 -5.00
N LEU A 41 11.52 -27.99 -6.14
CA LEU A 41 10.73 -29.20 -6.24
C LEU A 41 11.47 -30.46 -5.77
N LEU A 42 12.79 -30.47 -5.91
CA LEU A 42 13.63 -31.63 -5.64
C LEU A 42 14.26 -31.62 -4.25
N SER A 43 14.47 -30.45 -3.66
CA SER A 43 15.14 -30.32 -2.36
C SER A 43 14.19 -30.62 -1.22
N ALA A 44 14.65 -31.45 -0.26
CA ALA A 44 13.98 -31.68 1.01
C ALA A 44 14.48 -30.70 2.12
N ASP A 45 15.52 -29.94 1.85
CA ASP A 45 16.13 -28.99 2.79
C ASP A 45 15.43 -27.63 2.70
N ASN A 46 14.80 -27.23 3.78
CA ASN A 46 14.05 -25.96 3.86
C ASN A 46 14.92 -24.72 3.64
N GLU A 47 16.15 -24.69 4.17
CA GLU A 47 17.04 -23.54 4.01
C GLU A 47 17.43 -23.35 2.53
N ARG A 48 17.69 -24.46 1.86
CA ARG A 48 18.04 -24.47 0.44
C ARG A 48 16.84 -24.06 -0.42
N CYS A 49 15.65 -24.58 -0.11
CA CYS A 49 14.41 -24.17 -0.78
C CYS A 49 14.15 -22.66 -0.63
N GLU A 50 14.32 -22.11 0.57
CA GLU A 50 14.17 -20.67 0.82
C GLU A 50 15.19 -19.86 0.02
N SER A 51 16.48 -20.27 0.03
CA SER A 51 17.53 -19.61 -0.74
C SER A 51 17.29 -19.67 -2.25
N ALA A 52 16.85 -20.82 -2.78
CA ALA A 52 16.49 -20.98 -4.19
C ALA A 52 15.30 -20.11 -4.56
N LEU A 53 14.30 -19.98 -3.68
CA LEU A 53 13.12 -19.16 -3.90
C LEU A 53 13.48 -17.66 -3.94
N TRP A 54 14.38 -17.20 -3.08
CA TRP A 54 14.92 -15.83 -3.14
C TRP A 54 15.66 -15.58 -4.47
N GLY A 55 16.49 -16.51 -4.90
CA GLY A 55 17.22 -16.42 -6.17
C GLY A 55 16.27 -16.36 -7.38
N LYS A 56 15.27 -17.22 -7.39
CA LYS A 56 14.24 -17.25 -8.44
C LYS A 56 13.43 -15.96 -8.48
N PHE A 57 12.99 -15.47 -7.34
CA PHE A 57 12.28 -14.19 -7.23
C PHE A 57 13.09 -13.03 -7.79
N ALA A 58 14.39 -12.97 -7.46
CA ALA A 58 15.29 -11.96 -8.00
C ALA A 58 15.49 -12.09 -9.52
N ALA A 59 15.63 -13.31 -10.04
CA ALA A 59 15.74 -13.59 -11.48
C ALA A 59 14.48 -13.14 -12.23
N ASP A 60 13.29 -13.47 -11.73
CA ASP A 60 12.01 -13.07 -12.33
C ASP A 60 11.80 -11.55 -12.34
N ILE A 61 12.28 -10.83 -11.33
CA ILE A 61 12.30 -9.36 -11.34
C ILE A 61 13.20 -8.82 -12.45
N LEU A 62 14.40 -9.38 -12.62
CA LEU A 62 15.35 -8.97 -13.66
C LEU A 62 14.83 -9.28 -15.07
N LEU A 63 14.13 -10.39 -15.25
CA LEU A 63 13.42 -10.75 -16.48
C LEU A 63 12.16 -9.93 -16.74
N ARG A 64 11.73 -9.11 -15.78
CA ARG A 64 10.45 -8.39 -15.80
C ARG A 64 9.24 -9.30 -15.91
N ASN A 65 9.33 -10.51 -15.42
CA ASN A 65 8.23 -11.46 -15.32
C ASN A 65 7.40 -11.15 -14.06
N TRP A 66 6.61 -10.09 -14.11
CA TRP A 66 5.88 -9.59 -12.93
C TRP A 66 4.86 -10.57 -12.37
N GLY A 67 4.28 -11.43 -13.23
CA GLY A 67 3.34 -12.47 -12.80
C GLY A 67 4.04 -13.56 -11.99
N GLY A 68 5.14 -14.13 -12.51
CA GLY A 68 5.96 -15.12 -11.81
C GLY A 68 6.55 -14.56 -10.52
N ALA A 69 7.09 -13.33 -10.58
CA ALA A 69 7.63 -12.65 -9.40
C ALA A 69 6.57 -12.43 -8.30
N LEU A 70 5.31 -12.16 -8.65
CA LEU A 70 4.23 -12.03 -7.67
C LEU A 70 3.93 -13.37 -6.99
N ASP A 71 3.89 -14.47 -7.76
CA ASP A 71 3.65 -15.81 -7.22
C ASP A 71 4.80 -16.22 -6.27
N ASP A 72 6.05 -15.96 -6.67
CA ASP A 72 7.22 -16.25 -5.85
C ASP A 72 7.28 -15.39 -4.59
N MET A 73 6.90 -14.11 -4.69
CA MET A 73 6.75 -13.24 -3.52
C MET A 73 5.73 -13.82 -2.51
N ASN A 74 4.60 -14.32 -2.98
CA ASN A 74 3.60 -14.93 -2.10
C ASN A 74 4.12 -16.21 -1.47
N ARG A 75 4.82 -17.06 -2.23
CA ARG A 75 5.47 -18.28 -1.70
C ARG A 75 6.54 -17.96 -0.65
N LEU A 76 7.37 -16.94 -0.91
CA LEU A 76 8.36 -16.46 0.06
C LEU A 76 7.70 -15.98 1.35
N ARG A 77 6.62 -15.21 1.23
CA ARG A 77 5.84 -14.74 2.37
C ARG A 77 5.34 -15.93 3.21
N ASP A 78 4.76 -16.92 2.57
CA ASP A 78 4.21 -18.09 3.25
C ASP A 78 5.33 -18.95 3.88
N ALA A 79 6.48 -19.09 3.23
CA ALA A 79 7.65 -19.77 3.77
C ALA A 79 8.22 -19.06 5.00
N LEU A 80 8.35 -17.73 4.96
CA LEU A 80 8.84 -16.93 6.10
C LEU A 80 7.91 -17.02 7.32
N GLU A 81 6.59 -17.07 7.09
CA GLU A 81 5.63 -17.18 8.19
C GLU A 81 5.57 -18.61 8.77
N SER A 82 5.72 -19.65 7.95
CA SER A 82 5.68 -21.06 8.38
C SER A 82 6.93 -21.51 9.13
N ASN A 83 8.08 -20.86 8.94
CA ASN A 83 9.35 -21.23 9.57
C ASN A 83 9.33 -20.90 11.07
N ALA A 84 9.03 -21.87 11.93
CA ALA A 84 8.92 -21.69 13.38
C ALA A 84 10.30 -21.57 14.10
N SER A 85 11.39 -22.03 13.47
CA SER A 85 12.72 -22.07 14.09
C SER A 85 13.45 -20.73 14.10
N THR A 86 13.03 -19.78 13.25
CA THR A 86 13.69 -18.48 13.08
C THR A 86 13.23 -17.48 14.14
N SER A 87 14.18 -16.75 14.74
CA SER A 87 13.86 -15.72 15.73
C SER A 87 13.04 -14.57 15.14
N ASN A 88 12.20 -13.93 15.96
CA ASN A 88 11.35 -12.82 15.52
C ASN A 88 12.14 -11.67 14.89
N LEU A 89 13.34 -11.36 15.41
CA LEU A 89 14.19 -10.30 14.87
C LEU A 89 14.66 -10.62 13.44
N VAL A 90 15.07 -11.87 13.19
CA VAL A 90 15.48 -12.30 11.84
C VAL A 90 14.29 -12.27 10.89
N LYS A 91 13.13 -12.74 11.32
CA LYS A 91 11.89 -12.66 10.52
C LYS A 91 11.53 -11.21 10.15
N MET A 92 11.70 -10.27 11.06
CA MET A 92 11.43 -8.85 10.77
C MET A 92 12.38 -8.32 9.70
N LYS A 93 13.66 -8.64 9.78
CA LYS A 93 14.64 -8.29 8.75
C LYS A 93 14.31 -8.92 7.39
N GLN A 94 13.97 -10.20 7.38
CA GLN A 94 13.57 -10.90 6.15
C GLN A 94 12.31 -10.30 5.54
N ARG A 95 11.31 -9.93 6.35
CA ARG A 95 10.12 -9.21 5.87
C ARG A 95 10.48 -7.84 5.27
N ALA A 96 11.36 -7.08 5.92
CA ALA A 96 11.82 -5.80 5.38
C ALA A 96 12.54 -5.98 4.03
N TRP A 97 13.41 -6.99 3.91
CA TRP A 97 14.05 -7.35 2.64
C TRP A 97 13.03 -7.74 1.58
N LEU A 98 12.07 -8.60 1.92
CA LEU A 98 11.01 -9.01 1.00
C LEU A 98 10.24 -7.80 0.48
N LEU A 99 9.90 -6.85 1.34
CA LEU A 99 9.19 -5.64 0.94
C LEU A 99 10.01 -4.77 -0.01
N HIS A 100 11.33 -4.63 0.20
CA HIS A 100 12.18 -3.88 -0.72
C HIS A 100 12.20 -4.47 -2.13
N TYR A 101 12.36 -5.79 -2.26
CA TYR A 101 12.28 -6.47 -3.56
C TYR A 101 10.87 -6.43 -4.14
N ALA A 102 9.86 -6.53 -3.30
CA ALA A 102 8.46 -6.48 -3.71
C ALA A 102 8.06 -5.11 -4.29
N LEU A 103 8.77 -4.00 -4.00
CA LEU A 103 8.52 -2.71 -4.64
C LEU A 103 8.58 -2.80 -6.17
N PHE A 104 9.50 -3.58 -6.73
CA PHE A 104 9.58 -3.79 -8.18
C PHE A 104 8.29 -4.39 -8.72
N VAL A 105 7.70 -5.35 -8.01
CA VAL A 105 6.44 -5.98 -8.38
C VAL A 105 5.27 -5.03 -8.17
N PHE A 106 5.20 -4.34 -7.04
CA PHE A 106 4.09 -3.46 -6.67
C PHE A 106 3.92 -2.28 -7.64
N PHE A 107 4.99 -1.73 -8.16
CA PHE A 107 4.91 -0.56 -9.05
C PHE A 107 4.88 -0.91 -10.54
N ASN A 108 5.21 -2.15 -10.93
CA ASN A 108 5.18 -2.59 -12.32
C ASN A 108 4.01 -3.54 -12.65
N HIS A 109 3.47 -4.26 -11.66
CA HIS A 109 2.31 -5.13 -11.88
C HIS A 109 1.00 -4.33 -11.97
N PRO A 110 0.06 -4.66 -12.88
CA PRO A 110 -1.19 -3.89 -13.07
C PRO A 110 -2.03 -3.73 -11.80
N ASN A 111 -2.06 -4.74 -10.93
CA ASN A 111 -2.79 -4.71 -9.65
C ASN A 111 -1.88 -4.40 -8.44
N GLY A 112 -0.62 -4.10 -8.67
CA GLY A 112 0.39 -3.98 -7.62
C GLY A 112 0.11 -2.90 -6.60
N ARG A 113 -0.50 -1.76 -7.01
CA ARG A 113 -0.88 -0.67 -6.11
C ARG A 113 -1.94 -1.06 -5.08
N ASN A 114 -2.77 -2.07 -5.36
CA ASN A 114 -3.68 -2.62 -4.36
C ASN A 114 -2.94 -3.59 -3.43
N LEU A 115 -2.04 -4.39 -4.01
CA LEU A 115 -1.28 -5.40 -3.26
C LEU A 115 -0.36 -4.78 -2.22
N ILE A 116 0.34 -3.67 -2.54
CA ILE A 116 1.18 -2.98 -1.55
C ILE A 116 0.37 -2.55 -0.32
N ILE A 117 -0.86 -2.04 -0.54
CA ILE A 117 -1.74 -1.64 0.55
C ILE A 117 -2.15 -2.87 1.37
N ASP A 118 -2.59 -3.95 0.71
CA ASP A 118 -3.06 -5.15 1.39
C ASP A 118 -1.94 -5.87 2.17
N VAL A 119 -0.69 -5.83 1.69
CA VAL A 119 0.45 -6.44 2.38
C VAL A 119 0.93 -5.58 3.55
N LEU A 120 1.13 -4.27 3.32
CA LEU A 120 1.69 -3.38 4.35
C LEU A 120 0.74 -3.13 5.53
N PHE A 121 -0.58 -3.19 5.33
CA PHE A 121 -1.55 -3.10 6.44
C PHE A 121 -1.67 -4.36 7.28
N GLN A 122 -1.03 -5.47 6.90
CA GLN A 122 -0.93 -6.60 7.82
C GLN A 122 -0.02 -6.22 9.00
N GLU A 123 -0.48 -6.43 10.22
CA GLU A 123 0.18 -5.99 11.46
C GLU A 123 1.65 -6.40 11.53
N ARG A 124 1.96 -7.63 11.13
CA ARG A 124 3.33 -8.19 11.14
C ARG A 124 4.29 -7.46 10.20
N TYR A 125 3.79 -7.06 9.01
CA TYR A 125 4.58 -6.31 8.03
C TYR A 125 4.69 -4.85 8.43
N MET A 126 3.63 -4.27 8.97
CA MET A 126 3.65 -2.91 9.48
C MET A 126 4.68 -2.75 10.61
N GLN A 127 4.73 -3.69 11.55
CA GLN A 127 5.75 -3.70 12.62
C GLN A 127 7.18 -3.78 12.04
N ALA A 128 7.40 -4.61 11.01
CA ALA A 128 8.69 -4.70 10.34
C ALA A 128 9.07 -3.39 9.64
N VAL A 129 8.11 -2.71 9.00
CA VAL A 129 8.32 -1.41 8.36
C VAL A 129 8.67 -0.34 9.38
N GLN A 130 7.93 -0.23 10.47
CA GLN A 130 8.16 0.78 11.50
C GLN A 130 9.52 0.63 12.19
N GLN A 131 10.00 -0.60 12.37
CA GLN A 131 11.25 -0.85 13.10
C GLN A 131 12.49 -0.91 12.23
N GLU A 132 12.40 -1.51 11.02
CA GLU A 132 13.56 -1.78 10.18
C GLU A 132 13.62 -0.89 8.93
N ALA A 133 12.47 -0.44 8.41
CA ALA A 133 12.41 0.24 7.12
C ALA A 133 11.33 1.34 7.05
N PRO A 134 11.36 2.38 7.89
CA PRO A 134 10.31 3.42 7.94
C PRO A 134 10.13 4.17 6.62
N HIS A 135 11.16 4.24 5.77
CA HIS A 135 11.07 4.84 4.44
C HIS A 135 10.06 4.16 3.50
N LEU A 136 9.67 2.91 3.78
CA LEU A 136 8.62 2.22 3.00
C LEU A 136 7.23 2.82 3.22
N LEU A 137 7.01 3.57 4.31
CA LEU A 137 5.77 4.32 4.54
C LEU A 137 5.51 5.37 3.46
N ARG A 138 6.56 5.95 2.85
CA ARG A 138 6.45 6.84 1.70
C ARG A 138 5.70 6.17 0.54
N TYR A 139 6.13 4.98 0.17
CA TYR A 139 5.52 4.23 -0.93
C TYR A 139 4.07 3.85 -0.64
N LEU A 140 3.78 3.49 0.61
CA LEU A 140 2.42 3.23 1.07
C LEU A 140 1.54 4.48 0.97
N ALA A 141 2.03 5.64 1.45
CA ALA A 141 1.29 6.90 1.40
C ALA A 141 0.96 7.30 -0.03
N VAL A 142 1.95 7.26 -0.93
CA VAL A 142 1.76 7.57 -2.36
C VAL A 142 0.79 6.58 -3.00
N ALA A 143 0.91 5.28 -2.73
CA ALA A 143 0.01 4.25 -3.28
C ALA A 143 -1.46 4.46 -2.83
N ILE A 144 -1.70 4.85 -1.58
CA ILE A 144 -3.06 5.10 -1.06
C ILE A 144 -3.64 6.38 -1.68
N VAL A 145 -2.84 7.46 -1.78
CA VAL A 145 -3.28 8.71 -2.40
C VAL A 145 -3.57 8.52 -3.89
N ALA A 146 -2.71 7.79 -4.60
CA ALA A 146 -2.91 7.46 -6.01
C ALA A 146 -4.11 6.52 -6.27
N ASN A 147 -4.67 5.86 -5.24
CA ASN A 147 -5.74 4.89 -5.39
C ASN A 147 -7.08 5.39 -4.81
N LYS A 148 -7.94 5.94 -5.68
CA LYS A 148 -9.28 6.46 -5.30
C LYS A 148 -10.17 5.43 -4.56
N LYS A 149 -10.00 4.12 -4.82
CA LYS A 149 -10.82 3.06 -4.24
C LYS A 149 -10.48 2.75 -2.78
N ARG A 150 -9.24 2.97 -2.36
CA ARG A 150 -8.71 2.62 -1.03
C ARG A 150 -8.67 3.79 -0.04
N ARG A 151 -9.44 4.81 -0.28
CA ARG A 151 -9.48 6.04 0.53
C ARG A 151 -9.73 5.81 2.02
N ASN A 152 -10.48 4.79 2.38
CA ASN A 152 -10.77 4.48 3.79
C ASN A 152 -9.50 4.17 4.60
N MET A 153 -8.46 3.65 3.93
CA MET A 153 -7.16 3.33 4.54
C MET A 153 -6.34 4.57 4.93
N LEU A 154 -6.68 5.76 4.40
CA LEU A 154 -6.02 7.02 4.80
C LEU A 154 -6.15 7.29 6.30
N LYS A 155 -7.28 6.95 6.93
CA LYS A 155 -7.48 7.15 8.36
C LYS A 155 -6.56 6.28 9.21
N ASP A 156 -6.32 5.05 8.75
CA ASP A 156 -5.46 4.12 9.46
C ASP A 156 -3.98 4.46 9.20
N LEU A 157 -3.64 4.90 7.97
CA LEU A 157 -2.32 5.46 7.67
C LEU A 157 -1.99 6.67 8.56
N VAL A 158 -2.92 7.59 8.74
CA VAL A 158 -2.73 8.76 9.63
C VAL A 158 -2.39 8.35 11.06
N LYS A 159 -3.07 7.34 11.61
CA LYS A 159 -2.77 6.82 12.96
C LYS A 159 -1.35 6.26 13.03
N ILE A 160 -0.91 5.55 12.00
CA ILE A 160 0.44 5.00 11.91
C ILE A 160 1.46 6.13 11.86
N ILE A 161 1.28 7.11 10.99
CA ILE A 161 2.18 8.28 10.88
C ILE A 161 2.29 9.04 12.20
N GLN A 162 1.18 9.22 12.92
CA GLN A 162 1.21 9.91 14.23
C GLN A 162 1.94 9.14 15.32
N SER A 163 2.07 7.82 15.19
CA SER A 163 2.83 6.98 16.12
C SER A 163 4.32 6.87 15.75
N ASP A 164 4.69 7.23 14.54
CA ASP A 164 6.07 7.15 14.02
C ASP A 164 6.76 8.52 14.02
N VAL A 165 8.10 8.48 14.12
CA VAL A 165 8.97 9.68 14.17
C VAL A 165 9.70 9.89 12.83
N TYR A 166 9.21 9.30 11.75
CA TYR A 166 9.86 9.41 10.43
C TYR A 166 9.30 10.59 9.65
N ASP A 167 10.16 11.58 9.39
CA ASP A 167 9.81 12.78 8.62
C ASP A 167 9.98 12.52 7.12
N ASP A 168 8.89 12.68 6.37
CA ASP A 168 8.88 12.54 4.91
C ASP A 168 7.85 13.46 4.29
N PRO A 169 8.17 14.14 3.16
CA PRO A 169 7.22 15.06 2.51
C PRO A 169 5.87 14.45 2.16
N ALA A 170 5.84 13.16 1.78
CA ALA A 170 4.59 12.48 1.46
C ALA A 170 3.73 12.21 2.71
N LEU A 171 4.36 11.91 3.84
CA LEU A 171 3.68 11.73 5.13
C LEU A 171 3.20 13.07 5.67
N ASP A 172 4.04 14.10 5.61
CA ASP A 172 3.69 15.46 6.01
C ASP A 172 2.52 16.03 5.21
N PHE A 173 2.48 15.76 3.90
CA PHE A 173 1.34 16.09 3.05
C PHE A 173 0.05 15.45 3.56
N VAL A 174 0.07 14.15 3.90
CA VAL A 174 -1.09 13.45 4.42
C VAL A 174 -1.53 14.04 5.75
N VAL A 175 -0.61 14.35 6.67
CA VAL A 175 -0.92 14.98 7.97
C VAL A 175 -1.50 16.36 7.76
N ALA A 176 -0.87 17.24 6.97
CA ALA A 176 -1.35 18.59 6.71
C ALA A 176 -2.74 18.60 6.06
N ALA A 177 -3.00 17.68 5.11
CA ALA A 177 -4.27 17.62 4.38
C ALA A 177 -5.42 16.99 5.17
N PHE A 178 -5.16 15.98 6.02
CA PHE A 178 -6.21 15.16 6.65
C PHE A 178 -6.32 15.31 8.17
N VAL A 179 -5.30 15.86 8.84
CA VAL A 179 -5.28 16.07 10.29
C VAL A 179 -5.37 17.56 10.61
N ASP A 180 -4.41 18.34 10.12
CA ASP A 180 -4.28 19.76 10.45
C ASP A 180 -5.26 20.63 9.66
N TYR A 181 -5.68 20.19 8.48
CA TYR A 181 -6.47 20.97 7.52
C TYR A 181 -5.85 22.32 7.21
N ASP A 182 -4.51 22.40 7.26
CA ASP A 182 -3.74 23.57 6.87
C ASP A 182 -3.43 23.55 5.38
N PHE A 183 -4.21 24.29 4.61
CA PHE A 183 -4.13 24.30 3.15
C PHE A 183 -2.85 24.97 2.63
N SER A 184 -2.31 25.95 3.35
CA SER A 184 -1.06 26.63 2.98
C SER A 184 0.12 25.66 3.10
N LYS A 185 0.21 24.95 4.24
CA LYS A 185 1.21 23.91 4.47
C LYS A 185 1.04 22.74 3.49
N THR A 186 -0.21 22.36 3.21
CA THR A 186 -0.52 21.29 2.25
C THR A 186 0.01 21.61 0.86
N GLN A 187 -0.13 22.85 0.39
CA GLN A 187 0.41 23.29 -0.91
C GLN A 187 1.93 23.24 -0.96
N GLU A 188 2.60 23.67 0.10
CA GLU A 188 4.06 23.62 0.20
C GLU A 188 4.55 22.17 0.18
N MET A 189 3.90 21.29 0.96
CA MET A 189 4.24 19.88 1.01
C MET A 189 3.95 19.18 -0.34
N LEU A 190 2.87 19.55 -1.05
CA LEU A 190 2.58 18.99 -2.38
C LEU A 190 3.72 19.28 -3.36
N LYS A 191 4.25 20.52 -3.39
CA LYS A 191 5.41 20.86 -4.24
C LYS A 191 6.66 20.06 -3.87
N LYS A 192 6.87 19.81 -2.57
CA LYS A 192 7.99 18.98 -2.11
C LYS A 192 7.79 17.52 -2.51
N CYS A 193 6.54 17.02 -2.45
CA CYS A 193 6.20 15.68 -2.92
C CYS A 193 6.46 15.52 -4.41
N ASP A 194 6.06 16.49 -5.24
CA ASP A 194 6.30 16.46 -6.69
C ASP A 194 7.80 16.33 -7.00
N ALA A 195 8.63 17.16 -6.36
CA ALA A 195 10.08 17.13 -6.53
C ALA A 195 10.72 15.82 -6.01
N MET A 196 10.12 15.16 -5.01
CA MET A 196 10.56 13.88 -4.48
C MET A 196 10.17 12.74 -5.42
N ILE A 197 8.92 12.72 -5.88
CA ILE A 197 8.38 11.70 -6.79
C ILE A 197 9.15 11.69 -8.12
N GLU A 198 9.53 12.85 -8.65
CA GLU A 198 10.34 12.94 -9.88
C GLU A 198 11.72 12.29 -9.76
N LYS A 199 12.27 12.25 -8.55
CA LYS A 199 13.61 11.67 -8.29
C LYS A 199 13.54 10.20 -7.90
N ASP A 200 12.36 9.68 -7.56
CA ASP A 200 12.19 8.31 -7.10
C ASP A 200 11.86 7.37 -8.26
N PHE A 201 12.69 6.33 -8.40
CA PHE A 201 12.58 5.34 -9.47
C PHE A 201 11.22 4.63 -9.54
N PHE A 202 10.64 4.30 -8.38
CA PHE A 202 9.37 3.58 -8.33
C PHE A 202 8.15 4.48 -8.48
N LEU A 203 8.24 5.71 -7.96
CA LEU A 203 7.11 6.61 -7.85
C LEU A 203 6.84 7.41 -9.12
N ILE A 204 7.83 7.57 -9.99
CA ILE A 204 7.71 8.37 -11.23
C ILE A 204 6.53 7.91 -12.11
N GLY A 205 6.27 6.61 -12.19
CA GLY A 205 5.13 6.05 -12.93
C GLY A 205 3.75 6.29 -12.28
N CYS A 206 3.73 6.83 -11.06
CA CYS A 206 2.50 7.12 -10.33
C CYS A 206 2.23 8.63 -10.19
N LYS A 207 3.13 9.49 -10.70
CA LYS A 207 3.09 10.94 -10.51
C LYS A 207 1.75 11.54 -10.93
N ASP A 208 1.31 11.32 -12.17
CA ASP A 208 0.08 11.92 -12.70
C ASP A 208 -1.15 11.51 -11.89
N ALA A 209 -1.22 10.21 -11.51
CA ALA A 209 -2.32 9.70 -10.68
C ALA A 209 -2.26 10.27 -9.24
N PHE A 210 -1.07 10.47 -8.69
CA PHE A 210 -0.89 11.08 -7.38
C PHE A 210 -1.34 12.53 -7.40
N ASP A 211 -0.85 13.33 -8.36
CA ASP A 211 -1.13 14.77 -8.48
C ASP A 211 -2.63 15.03 -8.65
N GLU A 212 -3.27 14.31 -9.58
CA GLU A 212 -4.71 14.45 -9.81
C GLU A 212 -5.51 14.13 -8.54
N ASN A 213 -5.19 13.02 -7.88
CA ASN A 213 -5.91 12.60 -6.70
C ASN A 213 -5.59 13.48 -5.48
N ALA A 214 -4.34 13.89 -5.29
CA ALA A 214 -3.94 14.78 -4.21
C ALA A 214 -4.69 16.12 -4.29
N ARG A 215 -4.74 16.73 -5.48
CA ARG A 215 -5.51 17.97 -5.71
C ARG A 215 -7.00 17.76 -5.46
N GLN A 216 -7.57 16.65 -5.94
CA GLN A 216 -8.96 16.32 -5.67
C GLN A 216 -9.24 16.15 -4.17
N TYR A 217 -8.35 15.53 -3.41
CA TYR A 217 -8.48 15.39 -1.95
C TYR A 217 -8.40 16.73 -1.24
N VAL A 218 -7.51 17.61 -1.66
CA VAL A 218 -7.39 18.97 -1.08
C VAL A 218 -8.68 19.75 -1.32
N ILE A 219 -9.20 19.75 -2.54
CA ILE A 219 -10.48 20.41 -2.89
C ILE A 219 -11.62 19.86 -2.03
N GLU A 220 -11.73 18.53 -1.93
CA GLU A 220 -12.79 17.88 -1.17
C GLU A 220 -12.72 18.24 0.33
N ASN A 221 -11.52 18.24 0.91
CA ASN A 221 -11.34 18.61 2.32
C ASN A 221 -11.59 20.10 2.55
N TYR A 222 -11.15 20.95 1.62
CA TYR A 222 -11.45 22.37 1.66
C TYR A 222 -12.95 22.64 1.63
N CYS A 223 -13.68 21.94 0.78
CA CYS A 223 -15.14 22.02 0.68
C CYS A 223 -15.88 21.49 1.94
N LYS A 224 -15.28 20.58 2.69
CA LYS A 224 -15.85 20.09 3.97
C LYS A 224 -15.69 21.08 5.11
N VAL A 225 -14.60 21.83 5.11
CA VAL A 225 -14.28 22.80 6.17
C VAL A 225 -15.00 24.12 5.93
N ASN A 226 -15.04 24.60 4.69
CA ASN A 226 -15.56 25.92 4.33
C ASN A 226 -17.00 25.83 3.77
N LYS A 227 -17.88 26.68 4.28
CA LYS A 227 -19.28 26.78 3.79
C LYS A 227 -19.40 27.61 2.51
N ARG A 228 -18.56 28.59 2.36
CA ARG A 228 -18.49 29.46 1.19
C ARG A 228 -17.07 29.44 0.65
N ILE A 229 -16.93 29.12 -0.62
CA ILE A 229 -15.65 28.90 -1.27
C ILE A 229 -15.55 29.85 -2.46
N ASP A 230 -14.48 30.62 -2.50
CA ASP A 230 -14.10 31.42 -3.66
C ASP A 230 -13.28 30.57 -4.61
N ILE A 231 -13.80 30.36 -5.82
CA ILE A 231 -13.16 29.50 -6.85
C ILE A 231 -11.83 30.10 -7.29
N ALA A 232 -11.73 31.45 -7.41
CA ALA A 232 -10.51 32.11 -7.84
C ALA A 232 -9.38 31.94 -6.80
N ASN A 233 -9.71 32.11 -5.53
CA ASN A 233 -8.75 31.93 -4.44
C ASN A 233 -8.29 30.46 -4.33
N LEU A 234 -9.21 29.52 -4.43
CA LEU A 234 -8.87 28.08 -4.41
C LEU A 234 -8.00 27.69 -5.62
N ALA A 235 -8.30 28.23 -6.80
CA ALA A 235 -7.51 28.01 -8.01
C ALA A 235 -6.06 28.55 -7.85
N GLN A 236 -5.90 29.72 -7.28
CA GLN A 236 -4.59 30.29 -6.99
C GLN A 236 -3.82 29.45 -5.97
N MET A 237 -4.49 28.96 -4.93
CA MET A 237 -3.87 28.09 -3.91
C MET A 237 -3.40 26.75 -4.49
N LEU A 238 -4.13 26.18 -5.44
CA LEU A 238 -3.78 24.90 -6.06
C LEU A 238 -2.89 25.04 -7.30
N GLY A 239 -2.66 26.27 -7.78
CA GLY A 239 -1.92 26.52 -9.02
C GLY A 239 -2.60 25.95 -10.27
N MET A 240 -3.95 25.89 -10.27
CA MET A 240 -4.76 25.34 -11.36
C MET A 240 -5.63 26.45 -11.97
N PRO A 241 -6.06 26.30 -13.26
CA PRO A 241 -7.08 27.17 -13.85
C PRO A 241 -8.39 27.10 -13.07
N ALA A 242 -9.08 28.21 -12.91
CA ALA A 242 -10.37 28.25 -12.20
C ALA A 242 -11.44 27.34 -12.81
N ALA A 243 -11.41 27.17 -14.15
CA ALA A 243 -12.32 26.27 -14.87
C ALA A 243 -12.14 24.78 -14.47
N ASP A 244 -10.90 24.35 -14.26
CA ASP A 244 -10.61 22.97 -13.84
C ASP A 244 -11.04 22.71 -12.40
N VAL A 245 -10.88 23.71 -11.51
CA VAL A 245 -11.38 23.63 -10.13
C VAL A 245 -12.90 23.54 -10.11
N GLU A 246 -13.58 24.36 -10.90
CA GLU A 246 -15.04 24.32 -11.02
C GLU A 246 -15.52 22.97 -11.57
N ALA A 247 -14.88 22.43 -12.61
CA ALA A 247 -15.18 21.11 -13.17
C ALA A 247 -14.98 19.99 -12.16
N THR A 248 -13.92 20.07 -11.35
CA THR A 248 -13.64 19.09 -10.28
C THR A 248 -14.72 19.15 -9.20
N ILE A 249 -15.11 20.35 -8.74
CA ILE A 249 -16.19 20.52 -7.76
C ILE A 249 -17.51 20.01 -8.33
N ALA A 250 -17.84 20.30 -9.59
CA ALA A 250 -19.04 19.80 -10.26
C ALA A 250 -19.05 18.26 -10.31
N THR A 251 -17.90 17.63 -10.55
CA THR A 251 -17.77 16.17 -10.52
C THR A 251 -17.97 15.61 -9.11
N LEU A 252 -17.48 16.28 -8.08
CA LEU A 252 -17.69 15.91 -6.67
C LEU A 252 -19.16 16.00 -6.27
N ILE A 253 -19.87 17.03 -6.74
CA ILE A 253 -21.32 17.21 -6.50
C ILE A 253 -22.09 16.08 -7.20
N ARG A 254 -21.82 15.80 -8.48
CA ARG A 254 -22.48 14.72 -9.23
C ARG A 254 -22.25 13.34 -8.62
N GLY A 255 -21.05 13.11 -8.06
CA GLY A 255 -20.71 11.86 -7.37
C GLY A 255 -21.32 11.73 -5.97
N SER A 256 -22.23 12.62 -5.58
CA SER A 256 -22.86 12.66 -4.24
C SER A 256 -21.87 12.71 -3.06
N LYS A 257 -20.64 13.16 -3.31
CA LYS A 257 -19.60 13.32 -2.28
C LYS A 257 -19.67 14.68 -1.60
N LEU A 258 -20.33 15.65 -2.25
CA LEU A 258 -20.46 17.02 -1.77
C LEU A 258 -21.87 17.52 -2.05
N ASN A 259 -22.55 18.00 -1.02
CA ASN A 259 -23.84 18.71 -1.18
C ASN A 259 -23.56 20.22 -1.29
N ALA A 260 -23.40 20.72 -2.50
CA ALA A 260 -23.05 22.12 -2.75
C ALA A 260 -23.76 22.67 -4.00
N ARG A 261 -23.89 23.99 -4.07
CA ARG A 261 -24.40 24.72 -5.21
C ARG A 261 -23.33 25.67 -5.74
N ILE A 262 -23.04 25.59 -7.02
CA ILE A 262 -22.09 26.47 -7.71
C ILE A 262 -22.87 27.69 -8.24
N ASP A 263 -22.36 28.87 -7.97
CA ASP A 263 -22.78 30.14 -8.56
C ASP A 263 -21.61 30.61 -9.45
N SER A 264 -21.69 30.27 -10.73
CA SER A 264 -20.63 30.56 -11.70
C SER A 264 -20.55 32.05 -12.04
N GLU A 265 -21.67 32.82 -11.92
CA GLU A 265 -21.65 34.26 -12.16
C GLU A 265 -20.94 35.02 -11.04
N ALA A 266 -21.16 34.61 -9.81
CA ALA A 266 -20.53 35.20 -8.65
C ALA A 266 -19.15 34.59 -8.32
N GLY A 267 -18.77 33.46 -8.94
CA GLY A 267 -17.51 32.75 -8.70
C GLY A 267 -17.42 32.07 -7.33
N PHE A 268 -18.57 31.79 -6.71
CA PHE A 268 -18.62 31.15 -5.39
C PHE A 268 -19.30 29.80 -5.40
N VAL A 269 -18.84 28.93 -4.50
CA VAL A 269 -19.51 27.65 -4.19
C VAL A 269 -20.07 27.71 -2.78
N HIS A 270 -21.36 27.44 -2.65
CA HIS A 270 -22.05 27.33 -1.37
C HIS A 270 -22.23 25.86 -1.00
N VAL A 271 -21.57 25.45 0.08
CA VAL A 271 -21.65 24.08 0.59
C VAL A 271 -22.78 24.01 1.63
N HIS A 272 -23.75 23.11 1.34
CA HIS A 272 -24.83 22.81 2.27
C HIS A 272 -24.43 21.68 3.19
N VAL A 273 -24.18 21.99 4.44
CA VAL A 273 -23.97 20.98 5.48
C VAL A 273 -25.33 20.52 5.98
N GLU A 274 -25.76 19.32 5.59
CA GLU A 274 -26.92 18.70 6.21
C GLU A 274 -26.61 18.44 7.69
N LYS A 275 -27.22 19.23 8.56
CA LYS A 275 -27.17 18.95 9.99
C LYS A 275 -28.10 17.79 10.26
N LYS A 276 -27.53 16.58 10.37
CA LYS A 276 -28.30 15.43 10.88
C LYS A 276 -28.94 15.81 12.21
N SER A 277 -30.21 15.51 12.35
CA SER A 277 -30.91 15.73 13.61
C SER A 277 -30.22 14.94 14.75
N VAL A 278 -30.38 15.40 15.99
CA VAL A 278 -29.81 14.71 17.15
C VAL A 278 -30.30 13.26 17.22
N ASN A 279 -31.56 13.03 16.84
CA ASN A 279 -32.14 11.68 16.81
C ASN A 279 -31.50 10.80 15.76
N GLU A 280 -31.22 11.31 14.55
CA GLU A 280 -30.52 10.57 13.50
C GLU A 280 -29.08 10.21 13.91
N GLN A 281 -28.37 11.13 14.58
CA GLN A 281 -27.04 10.85 15.11
C GLN A 281 -27.06 9.76 16.19
N ILE A 282 -28.06 9.77 17.07
CA ILE A 282 -28.25 8.73 18.08
C ILE A 282 -28.53 7.39 17.43
N ILE A 283 -29.43 7.35 16.45
CA ILE A 283 -29.78 6.13 15.72
C ILE A 283 -28.53 5.53 15.01
N GLU A 284 -27.74 6.35 14.32
CA GLU A 284 -26.52 5.89 13.65
C GLU A 284 -25.48 5.35 14.64
N LYS A 285 -25.24 6.06 15.76
CA LYS A 285 -24.32 5.62 16.80
C LYS A 285 -24.80 4.32 17.45
N THR A 286 -26.09 4.21 17.72
CA THR A 286 -26.69 3.00 18.31
C THR A 286 -26.56 1.81 17.36
N LYS A 287 -26.84 1.99 16.06
CA LYS A 287 -26.64 0.93 15.05
C LYS A 287 -25.18 0.49 14.96
N ALA A 288 -24.24 1.44 14.97
CA ALA A 288 -22.82 1.12 14.94
C ALA A 288 -22.35 0.37 16.20
N LEU A 289 -22.84 0.74 17.36
CA LEU A 289 -22.56 0.04 18.63
C LEU A 289 -23.18 -1.35 18.62
N LEU A 290 -24.42 -1.49 18.17
CA LEU A 290 -25.10 -2.78 18.07
C LEU A 290 -24.32 -3.75 17.18
N SER A 291 -23.87 -3.30 16.01
CA SER A 291 -23.04 -4.12 15.10
C SER A 291 -21.74 -4.57 15.75
N LYS A 292 -21.04 -3.68 16.46
CA LYS A 292 -19.81 -4.02 17.21
C LYS A 292 -20.07 -5.01 18.33
N THR A 293 -21.17 -4.82 19.09
CA THR A 293 -21.55 -5.72 20.19
C THR A 293 -21.90 -7.10 19.65
N THR A 294 -22.64 -7.18 18.54
CA THR A 294 -22.98 -8.46 17.89
C THR A 294 -21.74 -9.21 17.44
N ALA A 295 -20.81 -8.51 16.78
CA ALA A 295 -19.53 -9.10 16.35
C ALA A 295 -18.70 -9.61 17.54
N LEU A 296 -18.62 -8.83 18.62
CA LEU A 296 -17.93 -9.21 19.84
C LEU A 296 -18.58 -10.45 20.49
N THR A 297 -19.91 -10.46 20.58
CA THR A 297 -20.66 -11.61 21.14
C THR A 297 -20.40 -12.88 20.34
N GLN A 298 -20.41 -12.78 19.00
CA GLN A 298 -20.09 -13.93 18.12
C GLN A 298 -18.66 -14.42 18.33
N ALA A 299 -17.69 -13.51 18.44
CA ALA A 299 -16.29 -13.87 18.69
C ALA A 299 -16.12 -14.56 20.06
N VAL A 300 -16.78 -14.06 21.11
CA VAL A 300 -16.74 -14.68 22.44
C VAL A 300 -17.38 -16.07 22.43
N LEU A 301 -18.54 -16.23 21.76
CA LEU A 301 -19.19 -17.53 21.64
C LEU A 301 -18.34 -18.54 20.86
N ALA A 302 -17.69 -18.11 19.78
CA ALA A 302 -16.79 -18.97 19.02
C ALA A 302 -15.58 -19.42 19.87
N ASN A 303 -14.98 -18.51 20.65
CA ASN A 303 -13.86 -18.84 21.52
C ASN A 303 -14.27 -19.76 22.68
N THR A 304 -15.46 -19.58 23.26
CA THR A 304 -15.99 -20.48 24.32
C THR A 304 -16.30 -21.88 23.79
N GLN A 305 -16.77 -21.98 22.56
CA GLN A 305 -16.97 -23.29 21.91
C GLN A 305 -15.65 -23.99 21.57
N ALA A 306 -14.63 -23.24 21.14
CA ALA A 306 -13.29 -23.77 20.86
C ALA A 306 -12.54 -24.25 22.13
N GLN A 307 -12.89 -23.73 23.31
CA GLN A 307 -12.32 -24.16 24.60
C GLN A 307 -13.08 -25.35 25.25
N ALA A 308 -14.25 -25.68 24.74
CA ALA A 308 -15.08 -26.78 25.26
C ALA A 308 -14.85 -28.13 24.53
N TYR A 309 -13.98 -28.14 23.52
CA TYR A 309 -13.46 -29.31 22.82
C TYR A 309 -11.96 -29.47 23.10
#